data_264420a6705b62c102f037e6a5d6078d
#
_entry.id   264420a6705b62c102f037e6a5d6078d
#
_cell.length_a   1.000
_cell.length_b   1.000
_cell.length_c   1.000
_cell.angle_alpha   90.00
_cell.angle_beta   90.00
_cell.angle_gamma   90.00
#
_symmetry.space_group_name_H-M   'P 1'
#
loop_
_entity.id
_entity.type
_entity.pdbx_description
1 polymer ?
#
loop_
_entity_poly.entity_id
_entity_poly.type
_entity_poly.pdbx_seq_one_letter_code
_entity_poly.pdbx_strand_id
1 'polypeptide(L)'
;MAADLQDQIERDAGRWAMLSRPTPEWFRRSKLGFFIHWGPYSVPAWGEPVAQLGEIPPVEWFRHNPYAEWYYNTIRLDGSPAQLHHQQVHGGCDYDDFLDQWQAENFDADAAVAELVAAGGTYVMVTTKHHDGVCLWDAPGTGNRNTVHRGPKRDLVGQWAEAARRAGIRFGAYYSGGLDWHAAPTVPIGLRDDWELTERPLGQEYASYAASHLRDLIARYRPDVLWNDINWPDAGKDFGPDGIGTVFEEYYAAHPEGLVNDRWQVPHQDYATS
;
A
#
# COMPACT_ATOMS: atom_id res chain seq x y z
N MET A 1 5.07 23.55 -10.08
CA MET A 1 4.70 22.15 -9.71
C MET A 1 3.19 21.97 -9.47
N ALA A 2 2.56 22.58 -8.43
CA ALA A 2 1.12 22.39 -8.23
C ALA A 2 0.24 22.91 -9.37
N ALA A 3 0.56 24.09 -9.93
CA ALA A 3 -0.15 24.65 -11.09
C ALA A 3 0.00 23.76 -12.34
N ASP A 4 1.20 23.24 -12.59
CA ASP A 4 1.46 22.38 -13.76
C ASP A 4 0.70 21.04 -13.65
N LEU A 5 0.56 20.50 -12.45
CA LEU A 5 -0.21 19.29 -12.20
C LEU A 5 -1.71 19.54 -12.43
N GLN A 6 -2.25 20.65 -11.94
CA GLN A 6 -3.64 21.02 -12.17
C GLN A 6 -3.93 21.20 -13.66
N ASP A 7 -3.07 21.90 -14.38
CA ASP A 7 -3.18 22.08 -15.83
C ASP A 7 -3.12 20.74 -16.59
N GLN A 8 -2.30 19.78 -16.11
CA GLN A 8 -2.23 18.44 -16.69
C GLN A 8 -3.54 17.66 -16.48
N ILE A 9 -4.05 17.67 -15.26
CA ILE A 9 -5.32 17.03 -14.91
C ILE A 9 -6.47 17.62 -15.75
N GLU A 10 -6.51 18.94 -15.93
CA GLU A 10 -7.52 19.61 -16.74
C GLU A 10 -7.42 19.26 -18.24
N ARG A 11 -6.22 19.17 -18.77
CA ARG A 11 -5.99 18.69 -20.17
C ARG A 11 -6.53 17.28 -20.38
N ASP A 12 -6.39 16.41 -19.39
CA ASP A 12 -6.80 15.02 -19.44
C ASP A 12 -8.25 14.76 -18.93
N ALA A 13 -8.99 15.82 -18.57
CA ALA A 13 -10.32 15.71 -17.96
C ALA A 13 -11.29 14.82 -18.74
N GLY A 14 -11.25 14.88 -20.07
CA GLY A 14 -12.06 14.03 -20.93
C GLY A 14 -11.71 12.53 -20.81
N ARG A 15 -10.42 12.20 -20.69
CA ARG A 15 -9.97 10.80 -20.48
C ARG A 15 -10.33 10.30 -19.09
N TRP A 16 -10.16 11.10 -18.06
CA TRP A 16 -10.61 10.77 -16.70
C TRP A 16 -12.10 10.47 -16.65
N ALA A 17 -12.92 11.28 -17.33
CA ALA A 17 -14.37 11.09 -17.39
C ALA A 17 -14.77 9.77 -18.09
N MET A 18 -13.99 9.31 -19.08
CA MET A 18 -14.25 8.04 -19.77
C MET A 18 -14.01 6.80 -18.91
N LEU A 19 -13.25 6.90 -17.81
CA LEU A 19 -13.07 5.81 -16.86
C LEU A 19 -14.29 5.61 -15.94
N SER A 20 -15.22 6.58 -15.91
CA SER A 20 -16.42 6.52 -15.07
C SER A 20 -17.33 5.36 -15.50
N ARG A 21 -17.74 4.56 -14.51
CA ARG A 21 -18.58 3.36 -14.72
C ARG A 21 -19.40 3.03 -13.49
N PRO A 22 -20.47 2.25 -13.61
CA PRO A 22 -21.23 1.81 -12.46
C PRO A 22 -20.38 0.91 -11.55
N THR A 23 -20.46 1.11 -10.25
CA THR A 23 -19.84 0.20 -9.28
C THR A 23 -20.37 -1.23 -9.49
N PRO A 24 -19.52 -2.24 -9.65
CA PRO A 24 -19.90 -3.63 -9.87
C PRO A 24 -20.86 -4.17 -8.81
N GLU A 25 -21.78 -5.02 -9.26
CA GLU A 25 -22.82 -5.54 -8.37
C GLU A 25 -22.24 -6.37 -7.22
N TRP A 26 -21.18 -7.11 -7.47
CA TRP A 26 -20.52 -7.89 -6.44
C TRP A 26 -20.09 -7.02 -5.23
N PHE A 27 -19.53 -5.83 -5.49
CA PHE A 27 -19.08 -4.92 -4.43
C PHE A 27 -20.27 -4.31 -3.67
N ARG A 28 -21.33 -3.91 -4.39
CA ARG A 28 -22.57 -3.40 -3.76
C ARG A 28 -23.25 -4.44 -2.86
N ARG A 29 -23.10 -5.73 -3.18
CA ARG A 29 -23.64 -6.84 -2.37
C ARG A 29 -22.73 -7.25 -1.24
N SER A 30 -21.43 -7.00 -1.36
CA SER A 30 -20.44 -7.31 -0.32
C SER A 30 -20.64 -6.42 0.89
N LYS A 31 -20.93 -7.02 2.04
CA LYS A 31 -21.20 -6.30 3.30
C LYS A 31 -20.06 -6.39 4.29
N LEU A 32 -19.21 -7.40 4.17
CA LEU A 32 -18.06 -7.62 5.03
C LEU A 32 -16.86 -8.01 4.16
N GLY A 33 -15.80 -7.26 4.29
CA GLY A 33 -14.48 -7.59 3.79
C GLY A 33 -13.45 -7.46 4.89
N PHE A 34 -12.33 -8.12 4.73
CA PHE A 34 -11.23 -8.04 5.67
C PHE A 34 -10.04 -7.37 5.03
N PHE A 35 -9.37 -6.51 5.79
CA PHE A 35 -8.17 -5.84 5.38
C PHE A 35 -7.02 -6.32 6.27
N ILE A 36 -6.01 -6.95 5.67
CA ILE A 36 -4.89 -7.55 6.38
C ILE A 36 -3.65 -6.68 6.15
N HIS A 37 -3.19 -6.02 7.23
CA HIS A 37 -1.89 -5.37 7.27
C HIS A 37 -0.85 -6.33 7.83
N TRP A 38 0.12 -6.72 7.02
CA TRP A 38 1.14 -7.69 7.39
C TRP A 38 2.45 -7.43 6.64
N GLY A 39 3.57 -7.50 7.34
CA GLY A 39 4.88 -7.19 6.78
C GLY A 39 5.99 -7.35 7.83
N PRO A 40 7.23 -6.94 7.54
CA PRO A 40 8.35 -6.99 8.48
C PRO A 40 8.06 -6.28 9.82
N TYR A 41 7.25 -5.23 9.78
CA TYR A 41 6.80 -4.50 10.97
C TYR A 41 5.99 -5.36 11.97
N SER A 42 5.52 -6.53 11.54
CA SER A 42 4.88 -7.50 12.43
C SER A 42 5.87 -8.24 13.32
N VAL A 43 7.18 -8.15 13.06
CA VAL A 43 8.23 -8.74 13.91
C VAL A 43 8.41 -7.94 15.19
N PRO A 44 8.72 -6.63 15.16
CA PRO A 44 8.69 -5.82 16.38
C PRO A 44 7.28 -5.68 16.95
N ALA A 45 6.24 -5.64 16.09
CA ALA A 45 4.83 -5.56 16.45
C ALA A 45 4.55 -4.54 17.56
N TRP A 46 5.19 -3.37 17.46
CA TRP A 46 5.16 -2.36 18.51
C TRP A 46 4.60 -1.04 18.01
N GLY A 47 3.76 -0.44 18.81
CA GLY A 47 3.25 0.91 18.66
C GLY A 47 2.87 1.47 20.02
N GLU A 48 3.00 2.78 20.21
CA GLU A 48 2.63 3.44 21.44
C GLU A 48 1.11 3.70 21.46
N PRO A 49 0.37 3.35 22.51
CA PRO A 49 -1.03 3.70 22.60
C PRO A 49 -1.16 5.21 22.86
N VAL A 50 -1.63 5.94 21.85
CA VAL A 50 -1.87 7.40 21.93
C VAL A 50 -3.24 7.75 21.37
N ALA A 51 -3.58 9.06 21.36
CA ALA A 51 -4.78 9.61 20.75
C ALA A 51 -4.88 9.27 19.24
N GLN A 52 -6.09 9.36 18.69
CA GLN A 52 -6.34 9.14 17.28
C GLN A 52 -5.77 10.28 16.42
N LEU A 53 -5.52 9.97 15.14
CA LEU A 53 -5.13 10.99 14.17
C LEU A 53 -6.19 12.11 14.11
N GLY A 54 -5.75 13.36 14.22
CA GLY A 54 -6.60 14.55 14.27
C GLY A 54 -6.98 15.03 15.67
N GLU A 55 -6.72 14.25 16.72
CA GLU A 55 -6.96 14.67 18.11
C GLU A 55 -5.79 15.47 18.70
N ILE A 56 -4.59 15.27 18.16
CA ILE A 56 -3.37 16.00 18.54
C ILE A 56 -2.66 16.53 17.28
N PRO A 57 -1.73 17.50 17.40
CA PRO A 57 -0.99 18.01 16.24
C PRO A 57 -0.30 16.91 15.44
N PRO A 58 -0.30 16.95 14.09
CA PRO A 58 0.27 15.89 13.25
C PRO A 58 1.71 15.52 13.59
N VAL A 59 2.58 16.50 13.81
CA VAL A 59 4.00 16.25 14.20
C VAL A 59 4.09 15.43 15.48
N GLU A 60 3.27 15.74 16.48
CA GLU A 60 3.26 15.00 17.74
C GLU A 60 2.66 13.60 17.54
N TRP A 61 1.57 13.48 16.76
CA TRP A 61 0.96 12.21 16.46
C TRP A 61 1.93 11.27 15.73
N PHE A 62 2.66 11.75 14.71
CA PHE A 62 3.64 10.91 14.00
C PHE A 62 4.81 10.48 14.89
N ARG A 63 5.20 11.33 15.85
CA ARG A 63 6.25 11.01 16.83
C ARG A 63 5.84 9.89 17.78
N HIS A 64 4.55 9.81 18.10
CA HIS A 64 3.91 8.85 18.99
C HIS A 64 3.03 7.85 18.23
N ASN A 65 3.34 7.58 16.97
CA ASN A 65 2.48 6.80 16.08
C ASN A 65 2.15 5.41 16.66
N PRO A 66 0.83 5.08 16.81
CA PRO A 66 0.41 3.81 17.41
C PRO A 66 0.43 2.63 16.43
N TYR A 67 0.68 2.87 15.14
CA TYR A 67 0.58 1.86 14.11
C TYR A 67 1.92 1.17 13.85
N ALA A 68 1.98 -0.15 14.04
CA ALA A 68 3.19 -0.93 13.83
C ALA A 68 3.73 -0.81 12.39
N GLU A 69 2.87 -0.63 11.39
CA GLU A 69 3.27 -0.44 9.99
C GLU A 69 3.99 0.89 9.73
N TRP A 70 3.94 1.82 10.68
CA TRP A 70 4.72 3.06 10.66
C TRP A 70 6.05 2.95 11.44
N TYR A 71 6.35 1.80 12.00
CA TYR A 71 7.53 1.60 12.85
C TYR A 71 8.84 2.05 12.19
N TYR A 72 9.04 1.73 10.89
CA TYR A 72 10.23 2.15 10.15
C TYR A 72 10.38 3.67 10.05
N ASN A 73 9.30 4.41 9.93
CA ASN A 73 9.33 5.87 9.99
C ASN A 73 9.67 6.35 11.40
N THR A 74 8.97 5.83 12.40
CA THR A 74 8.96 6.39 13.75
C THR A 74 10.26 6.13 14.50
N ILE A 75 10.96 5.00 14.23
CA ILE A 75 12.29 4.75 14.81
C ILE A 75 13.38 5.70 14.30
N ARG A 76 13.14 6.41 13.18
CA ARG A 76 14.03 7.42 12.61
C ARG A 76 13.80 8.83 13.17
N LEU A 77 12.79 9.03 14.01
CA LEU A 77 12.51 10.29 14.69
C LEU A 77 13.27 10.33 16.02
N ASP A 78 14.30 11.15 16.10
CA ASP A 78 15.19 11.25 17.28
C ASP A 78 14.42 11.47 18.57
N GLY A 79 14.66 10.57 19.56
CA GLY A 79 14.03 10.60 20.87
C GLY A 79 12.53 10.24 20.84
N SER A 80 12.00 9.68 19.76
CA SER A 80 10.65 9.11 19.77
C SER A 80 10.60 7.89 20.69
N PRO A 81 9.44 7.59 21.31
CA PRO A 81 9.28 6.36 22.10
C PRO A 81 9.60 5.09 21.30
N ALA A 82 9.26 5.05 20.00
CA ALA A 82 9.60 3.94 19.11
C ALA A 82 11.13 3.78 18.95
N GLN A 83 11.87 4.88 18.75
CA GLN A 83 13.33 4.83 18.66
C GLN A 83 13.94 4.33 19.96
N LEU A 84 13.49 4.83 21.11
CA LEU A 84 14.00 4.41 22.42
C LEU A 84 13.70 2.93 22.68
N HIS A 85 12.50 2.48 22.37
CA HIS A 85 12.11 1.06 22.42
C HIS A 85 13.00 0.21 21.50
N HIS A 86 13.19 0.65 20.27
CA HIS A 86 14.01 -0.05 19.28
C HIS A 86 15.47 -0.22 19.74
N GLN A 87 16.06 0.83 20.32
CA GLN A 87 17.40 0.75 20.89
C GLN A 87 17.46 -0.21 22.09
N GLN A 88 16.46 -0.15 22.96
CA GLN A 88 16.44 -0.95 24.19
C GLN A 88 16.19 -2.43 23.92
N VAL A 89 15.24 -2.77 23.04
CA VAL A 89 14.77 -4.14 22.83
C VAL A 89 15.49 -4.83 21.68
N HIS A 90 15.77 -4.07 20.60
CA HIS A 90 16.36 -4.60 19.38
C HIS A 90 17.82 -4.15 19.15
N GLY A 91 18.41 -3.43 20.12
CA GLY A 91 19.80 -2.99 20.03
C GLY A 91 20.08 -1.96 18.94
N GLY A 92 19.02 -1.32 18.38
CA GLY A 92 19.15 -0.37 17.28
C GLY A 92 19.59 -1.03 15.96
N CYS A 93 19.17 -2.26 15.71
CA CYS A 93 19.45 -2.99 14.47
C CYS A 93 18.88 -2.29 13.23
N ASP A 94 19.29 -2.70 12.04
CA ASP A 94 18.68 -2.20 10.81
C ASP A 94 17.23 -2.70 10.69
N TYR A 95 16.33 -1.87 10.12
CA TYR A 95 14.95 -2.29 9.89
C TYR A 95 14.86 -3.56 9.03
N ASP A 96 15.77 -3.73 8.08
CA ASP A 96 15.82 -4.90 7.19
C ASP A 96 16.19 -6.19 7.93
N ASP A 97 16.75 -6.12 9.16
CA ASP A 97 16.94 -7.32 10.00
C ASP A 97 15.59 -7.94 10.38
N PHE A 98 14.51 -7.14 10.48
CA PHE A 98 13.17 -7.68 10.70
C PHE A 98 12.63 -8.42 9.47
N LEU A 99 12.98 -7.99 8.25
CA LEU A 99 12.64 -8.75 7.06
C LEU A 99 13.33 -10.13 7.08
N ASP A 100 14.60 -10.20 7.49
CA ASP A 100 15.33 -11.47 7.56
C ASP A 100 14.84 -12.37 8.70
N GLN A 101 14.39 -11.79 9.83
CA GLN A 101 13.81 -12.52 10.95
C GLN A 101 12.40 -13.04 10.67
N TRP A 102 11.66 -12.37 9.79
CA TRP A 102 10.28 -12.72 9.47
C TRP A 102 10.21 -13.98 8.61
N GLN A 103 9.84 -15.12 9.20
CA GLN A 103 9.80 -16.41 8.50
C GLN A 103 8.39 -16.81 8.03
N ALA A 104 7.34 -16.25 8.61
CA ALA A 104 5.94 -16.59 8.33
C ALA A 104 5.67 -18.12 8.36
N GLU A 105 6.37 -18.84 9.22
CA GLU A 105 6.38 -20.32 9.29
C GLU A 105 5.01 -20.91 9.63
N ASN A 106 4.19 -20.18 10.39
CA ASN A 106 2.86 -20.62 10.79
C ASN A 106 1.76 -20.13 9.82
N PHE A 107 2.13 -19.43 8.73
CA PHE A 107 1.15 -18.92 7.79
C PHE A 107 0.68 -19.99 6.81
N ASP A 108 -0.60 -20.29 6.86
CA ASP A 108 -1.37 -21.08 5.91
C ASP A 108 -2.47 -20.20 5.32
N ALA A 109 -2.35 -19.88 4.04
CA ALA A 109 -3.28 -18.97 3.36
C ALA A 109 -4.69 -19.56 3.24
N ASP A 110 -4.82 -20.87 3.02
CA ASP A 110 -6.13 -21.52 2.92
C ASP A 110 -6.83 -21.53 4.27
N ALA A 111 -6.13 -21.85 5.35
CA ALA A 111 -6.67 -21.79 6.71
C ALA A 111 -7.08 -20.35 7.07
N ALA A 112 -6.22 -19.35 6.79
CA ALA A 112 -6.55 -17.97 7.07
C ALA A 112 -7.80 -17.50 6.31
N VAL A 113 -7.90 -17.79 5.01
CA VAL A 113 -9.07 -17.42 4.21
C VAL A 113 -10.33 -18.17 4.67
N ALA A 114 -10.22 -19.43 5.09
CA ALA A 114 -11.35 -20.19 5.63
C ALA A 114 -11.94 -19.53 6.88
N GLU A 115 -11.11 -18.99 7.78
CA GLU A 115 -11.57 -18.22 8.95
C GLU A 115 -12.30 -16.94 8.54
N LEU A 116 -11.79 -16.21 7.53
CA LEU A 116 -12.45 -15.00 7.02
C LEU A 116 -13.83 -15.32 6.41
N VAL A 117 -13.92 -16.41 5.65
CA VAL A 117 -15.19 -16.89 5.09
C VAL A 117 -16.15 -17.34 6.18
N ALA A 118 -15.68 -18.07 7.19
CA ALA A 118 -16.49 -18.49 8.34
C ALA A 118 -17.06 -17.28 9.11
N ALA A 119 -16.33 -16.17 9.16
CA ALA A 119 -16.80 -14.92 9.72
C ALA A 119 -17.79 -14.14 8.81
N GLY A 120 -18.07 -14.63 7.60
CA GLY A 120 -18.97 -13.99 6.64
C GLY A 120 -18.28 -13.04 5.65
N GLY A 121 -16.96 -13.08 5.54
CA GLY A 121 -16.20 -12.27 4.58
C GLY A 121 -16.47 -12.68 3.14
N THR A 122 -16.59 -11.69 2.27
CA THR A 122 -16.84 -11.88 0.82
C THR A 122 -15.66 -11.41 -0.03
N TYR A 123 -14.73 -10.70 0.58
CA TYR A 123 -13.45 -10.33 -0.02
C TYR A 123 -12.37 -10.16 1.05
N VAL A 124 -11.13 -10.31 0.65
CA VAL A 124 -9.96 -10.01 1.47
C VAL A 124 -9.05 -9.06 0.71
N MET A 125 -8.56 -8.04 1.38
CA MET A 125 -7.56 -7.10 0.88
C MET A 125 -6.29 -7.27 1.71
N VAL A 126 -5.14 -7.40 1.06
CA VAL A 126 -3.87 -7.57 1.75
C VAL A 126 -2.86 -6.51 1.34
N THR A 127 -2.00 -6.13 2.24
CA THR A 127 -0.84 -5.30 1.91
C THR A 127 0.09 -6.08 0.97
N THR A 128 0.31 -5.55 -0.23
CA THR A 128 1.31 -6.10 -1.16
C THR A 128 2.65 -5.39 -1.00
N LYS A 129 2.64 -4.08 -0.78
CA LYS A 129 3.77 -3.23 -0.37
C LYS A 129 3.23 -2.13 0.54
N HIS A 130 3.76 -2.02 1.76
CA HIS A 130 3.50 -0.89 2.65
C HIS A 130 4.56 0.22 2.48
N HIS A 131 4.52 1.26 3.29
CA HIS A 131 5.41 2.44 3.23
C HIS A 131 6.89 2.09 3.46
N ASP A 132 7.19 0.98 4.10
CA ASP A 132 8.55 0.47 4.29
C ASP A 132 9.21 0.01 2.97
N GLY A 133 8.43 -0.09 1.89
CA GLY A 133 8.90 -0.49 0.57
C GLY A 133 9.19 -1.97 0.40
N VAL A 134 8.90 -2.82 1.40
CA VAL A 134 9.05 -4.27 1.26
C VAL A 134 7.88 -4.85 0.48
N CYS A 135 8.18 -5.48 -0.65
CA CYS A 135 7.17 -6.15 -1.46
C CYS A 135 6.95 -7.60 -1.00
N LEU A 136 5.69 -8.01 -0.87
CA LEU A 136 5.32 -9.37 -0.45
C LEU A 136 5.26 -10.36 -1.61
N TRP A 137 5.82 -9.98 -2.75
CA TRP A 137 6.02 -10.79 -3.96
C TRP A 137 7.31 -10.34 -4.66
N ASP A 138 7.76 -11.05 -5.69
CA ASP A 138 8.93 -10.70 -6.49
C ASP A 138 8.60 -9.56 -7.47
N ALA A 139 8.54 -8.34 -6.93
CA ALA A 139 8.18 -7.14 -7.67
C ALA A 139 9.35 -6.63 -8.54
N PRO A 140 9.05 -6.04 -9.72
CA PRO A 140 10.07 -5.44 -10.58
C PRO A 140 10.92 -4.38 -9.85
N GLY A 141 12.23 -4.42 -10.02
CA GLY A 141 13.13 -3.39 -9.49
C GLY A 141 13.46 -3.47 -8.00
N THR A 142 12.89 -4.43 -7.24
CA THR A 142 13.15 -4.56 -5.79
C THR A 142 14.45 -5.30 -5.44
N GLY A 143 15.12 -5.88 -6.43
CA GLY A 143 16.29 -6.72 -6.18
C GLY A 143 15.93 -7.87 -5.24
N ASN A 144 16.63 -7.96 -4.11
CA ASN A 144 16.34 -8.99 -3.10
C ASN A 144 15.45 -8.49 -1.94
N ARG A 145 14.98 -7.23 -1.98
CA ARG A 145 14.19 -6.64 -0.88
C ARG A 145 12.70 -6.95 -1.03
N ASN A 146 12.39 -8.24 -1.10
CA ASN A 146 11.04 -8.78 -1.17
C ASN A 146 10.95 -10.13 -0.48
N THR A 147 9.74 -10.62 -0.22
CA THR A 147 9.52 -11.86 0.54
C THR A 147 9.85 -13.14 -0.22
N VAL A 148 10.10 -13.07 -1.53
CA VAL A 148 10.52 -14.25 -2.32
C VAL A 148 12.01 -14.52 -2.13
N HIS A 149 12.81 -13.46 -1.97
CA HIS A 149 14.27 -13.57 -1.86
C HIS A 149 14.79 -13.46 -0.44
N ARG A 150 14.04 -12.82 0.48
CA ARG A 150 14.41 -12.66 1.89
C ARG A 150 13.27 -13.09 2.82
N GLY A 151 13.58 -13.27 4.08
CA GLY A 151 12.62 -13.63 5.11
C GLY A 151 11.88 -14.92 4.81
N PRO A 152 10.56 -14.86 4.55
CA PRO A 152 9.73 -16.05 4.32
C PRO A 152 10.14 -16.89 3.12
N LYS A 153 10.83 -16.31 2.14
CA LYS A 153 11.19 -16.91 0.85
C LYS A 153 9.97 -17.51 0.13
N ARG A 154 8.88 -16.73 0.15
CA ARG A 154 7.57 -17.11 -0.39
C ARG A 154 6.92 -15.93 -1.10
N ASP A 155 6.16 -16.22 -2.16
CA ASP A 155 5.22 -15.28 -2.76
C ASP A 155 3.94 -15.24 -1.91
N LEU A 156 3.91 -14.33 -0.93
CA LEU A 156 2.79 -14.22 -0.01
C LEU A 156 1.55 -13.63 -0.70
N VAL A 157 1.73 -12.71 -1.66
CA VAL A 157 0.62 -12.14 -2.44
C VAL A 157 -0.06 -13.23 -3.27
N GLY A 158 0.72 -14.05 -3.97
CA GLY A 158 0.20 -15.18 -4.75
C GLY A 158 -0.57 -16.16 -3.87
N GLN A 159 -0.05 -16.50 -2.69
CA GLN A 159 -0.72 -17.41 -1.77
C GLN A 159 -2.09 -16.89 -1.31
N TRP A 160 -2.19 -15.61 -0.92
CA TRP A 160 -3.47 -14.99 -0.57
C TRP A 160 -4.44 -14.97 -1.76
N ALA A 161 -3.98 -14.54 -2.94
CA ALA A 161 -4.80 -14.45 -4.14
C ALA A 161 -5.37 -15.82 -4.57
N GLU A 162 -4.54 -16.86 -4.51
CA GLU A 162 -4.95 -18.22 -4.85
C GLU A 162 -5.92 -18.81 -3.81
N ALA A 163 -5.66 -18.61 -2.51
CA ALA A 163 -6.54 -19.06 -1.45
C ALA A 163 -7.92 -18.39 -1.53
N ALA A 164 -7.97 -17.08 -1.76
CA ALA A 164 -9.21 -16.34 -1.97
C ALA A 164 -10.02 -16.91 -3.14
N ARG A 165 -9.37 -17.19 -4.28
CA ARG A 165 -10.03 -17.80 -5.44
C ARG A 165 -10.57 -19.21 -5.16
N ARG A 166 -9.77 -20.05 -4.48
CA ARG A 166 -10.22 -21.40 -4.08
C ARG A 166 -11.46 -21.34 -3.17
N ALA A 167 -11.49 -20.36 -2.28
CA ALA A 167 -12.62 -20.14 -1.37
C ALA A 167 -13.81 -19.41 -2.02
N GLY A 168 -13.69 -18.93 -3.24
CA GLY A 168 -14.75 -18.22 -3.96
C GLY A 168 -15.03 -16.81 -3.47
N ILE A 169 -14.07 -16.17 -2.74
CA ILE A 169 -14.15 -14.77 -2.35
C ILE A 169 -13.24 -13.90 -3.22
N ARG A 170 -13.48 -12.59 -3.23
CA ARG A 170 -12.71 -11.62 -4.01
C ARG A 170 -11.39 -11.28 -3.32
N PHE A 171 -10.37 -10.96 -4.12
CA PHE A 171 -9.05 -10.58 -3.68
C PHE A 171 -8.74 -9.12 -4.03
N GLY A 172 -8.26 -8.34 -3.07
CA GLY A 172 -7.79 -6.98 -3.27
C GLY A 172 -6.33 -6.80 -2.90
N ALA A 173 -5.65 -5.92 -3.62
CA ALA A 173 -4.27 -5.54 -3.41
C ALA A 173 -4.19 -4.11 -2.86
N TYR A 174 -3.74 -3.96 -1.60
CA TYR A 174 -3.29 -2.68 -1.08
C TYR A 174 -1.88 -2.41 -1.59
N TYR A 175 -1.65 -1.20 -2.05
CA TYR A 175 -0.35 -0.73 -2.47
C TYR A 175 -0.08 0.68 -1.93
N SER A 176 1.04 0.88 -1.25
CA SER A 176 1.50 2.21 -0.86
C SER A 176 2.10 2.92 -2.06
N GLY A 177 1.28 3.69 -2.78
CA GLY A 177 1.74 4.49 -3.91
C GLY A 177 2.36 5.82 -3.50
N GLY A 178 1.87 6.42 -2.41
CA GLY A 178 2.32 7.73 -1.96
C GLY A 178 3.58 7.75 -1.12
N LEU A 179 3.98 6.62 -0.55
CA LEU A 179 5.18 6.50 0.29
C LEU A 179 5.97 5.24 -0.04
N ASP A 180 7.29 5.38 -0.01
CA ASP A 180 8.25 4.29 -0.04
C ASP A 180 9.56 4.79 0.57
N TRP A 181 9.75 4.48 1.84
CA TRP A 181 10.89 4.98 2.61
C TRP A 181 12.22 4.33 2.23
N HIS A 182 12.18 3.32 1.35
CA HIS A 182 13.38 2.65 0.84
C HIS A 182 13.71 3.08 -0.60
N ALA A 183 12.80 2.86 -1.55
CA ALA A 183 13.05 3.16 -2.97
C ALA A 183 13.10 4.68 -3.25
N ALA A 184 12.37 5.46 -2.46
CA ALA A 184 12.39 6.92 -2.52
C ALA A 184 12.58 7.49 -1.09
N PRO A 185 13.78 7.37 -0.53
CA PRO A 185 14.05 7.77 0.84
C PRO A 185 13.84 9.27 1.03
N THR A 186 13.02 9.59 2.00
CA THR A 186 12.73 10.96 2.44
C THR A 186 13.17 11.14 3.89
N VAL A 187 13.14 12.38 4.37
CA VAL A 187 13.25 12.63 5.81
C VAL A 187 12.07 11.96 6.54
N PRO A 188 12.22 11.59 7.81
CA PRO A 188 11.12 10.99 8.56
C PRO A 188 9.91 11.92 8.63
N ILE A 189 8.73 11.37 8.38
CA ILE A 189 7.46 12.08 8.57
C ILE A 189 7.24 12.30 10.06
N GLY A 190 6.87 13.53 10.43
CA GLY A 190 6.71 13.94 11.82
C GLY A 190 7.70 15.02 12.25
N LEU A 191 8.48 15.56 11.32
CA LEU A 191 9.34 16.73 11.56
C LEU A 191 8.63 18.05 11.21
N ARG A 192 7.60 17.99 10.35
CA ARG A 192 6.85 19.16 9.87
C ARG A 192 5.40 18.79 9.58
N ASP A 193 4.51 19.81 9.62
CA ASP A 193 3.08 19.61 9.35
C ASP A 193 2.74 19.49 7.86
N ASP A 194 3.63 19.96 6.95
CA ASP A 194 3.44 19.96 5.50
C ASP A 194 4.05 18.73 4.79
N TRP A 195 4.18 17.61 5.50
CA TRP A 195 4.86 16.40 5.04
C TRP A 195 4.32 15.85 3.71
N GLU A 196 3.01 15.96 3.46
CA GLU A 196 2.40 15.49 2.20
C GLU A 196 2.94 16.20 0.96
N LEU A 197 3.43 17.42 1.13
CA LEU A 197 4.01 18.22 0.04
C LEU A 197 5.51 18.01 -0.13
N THR A 198 6.20 17.54 0.91
CA THR A 198 7.65 17.60 1.00
C THR A 198 8.32 16.27 1.28
N GLU A 199 7.61 15.33 1.86
CA GLU A 199 8.19 14.09 2.40
C GLU A 199 7.60 12.83 1.77
N ARG A 200 7.10 12.95 0.54
CA ARG A 200 6.69 11.84 -0.31
C ARG A 200 7.37 11.91 -1.70
N PRO A 201 7.52 10.79 -2.40
CA PRO A 201 8.06 10.79 -3.74
C PRO A 201 7.07 11.42 -4.74
N LEU A 202 7.53 12.43 -5.48
CA LEU A 202 6.72 13.18 -6.46
C LEU A 202 7.14 12.92 -7.91
N GLY A 203 8.39 12.45 -8.11
CA GLY A 203 9.06 12.44 -9.40
C GLY A 203 8.72 11.25 -10.30
N GLN A 204 9.08 11.40 -11.59
CA GLN A 204 8.81 10.42 -12.64
C GLN A 204 9.47 9.06 -12.40
N GLU A 205 10.68 9.04 -11.87
CA GLU A 205 11.40 7.79 -11.62
C GLU A 205 10.61 6.88 -10.67
N TYR A 206 10.14 7.44 -9.57
CA TYR A 206 9.31 6.66 -8.63
C TYR A 206 7.92 6.37 -9.20
N ALA A 207 7.32 7.27 -9.98
CA ALA A 207 6.04 7.01 -10.65
C ALA A 207 6.14 5.80 -11.59
N SER A 208 7.21 5.72 -12.40
CA SER A 208 7.47 4.58 -13.30
C SER A 208 7.71 3.28 -12.53
N TYR A 209 8.48 3.34 -11.44
CA TYR A 209 8.70 2.19 -10.54
C TYR A 209 7.38 1.68 -9.97
N ALA A 210 6.56 2.55 -9.38
CA ALA A 210 5.28 2.20 -8.80
C ALA A 210 4.28 1.68 -9.85
N ALA A 211 4.22 2.29 -11.04
CA ALA A 211 3.39 1.83 -12.14
C ALA A 211 3.78 0.42 -12.62
N SER A 212 5.09 0.11 -12.66
CA SER A 212 5.56 -1.23 -13.00
C SER A 212 5.09 -2.29 -12.01
N HIS A 213 5.05 -1.96 -10.71
CA HIS A 213 4.52 -2.83 -9.66
C HIS A 213 3.02 -3.11 -9.84
N LEU A 214 2.22 -2.06 -10.11
CA LEU A 214 0.78 -2.24 -10.33
C LEU A 214 0.50 -3.12 -11.55
N ARG A 215 1.22 -2.91 -12.67
CA ARG A 215 1.09 -3.76 -13.86
C ARG A 215 1.43 -5.21 -13.57
N ASP A 216 2.48 -5.45 -12.78
CA ASP A 216 2.88 -6.80 -12.40
C ASP A 216 1.85 -7.45 -11.47
N LEU A 217 1.30 -6.71 -10.49
CA LEU A 217 0.19 -7.17 -9.64
C LEU A 217 -1.06 -7.52 -10.48
N ILE A 218 -1.43 -6.66 -11.43
CA ILE A 218 -2.57 -6.89 -12.33
C ILE A 218 -2.35 -8.14 -13.16
N ALA A 219 -1.18 -8.28 -13.77
CA ALA A 219 -0.87 -9.40 -14.66
C ALA A 219 -0.80 -10.74 -13.93
N ARG A 220 -0.17 -10.78 -12.75
CA ARG A 220 0.04 -12.03 -11.98
C ARG A 220 -1.18 -12.42 -11.17
N TYR A 221 -1.77 -11.47 -10.45
CA TYR A 221 -2.74 -11.81 -9.40
C TYR A 221 -4.16 -11.34 -9.71
N ARG A 222 -4.37 -10.51 -10.74
CA ARG A 222 -5.69 -10.04 -11.18
C ARG A 222 -6.57 -9.62 -9.99
N PRO A 223 -6.14 -8.65 -9.18
CA PRO A 223 -6.90 -8.23 -8.01
C PRO A 223 -8.25 -7.63 -8.42
N ASP A 224 -9.30 -7.93 -7.65
CA ASP A 224 -10.64 -7.35 -7.83
C ASP A 224 -10.69 -5.89 -7.34
N VAL A 225 -9.77 -5.52 -6.43
CA VAL A 225 -9.61 -4.16 -5.92
C VAL A 225 -8.13 -3.79 -5.96
N LEU A 226 -7.83 -2.62 -6.54
CA LEU A 226 -6.57 -1.91 -6.33
C LEU A 226 -6.80 -0.80 -5.31
N TRP A 227 -6.23 -0.94 -4.13
CA TRP A 227 -6.36 0.03 -3.05
C TRP A 227 -5.05 0.77 -2.85
N ASN A 228 -5.01 2.04 -3.24
CA ASN A 228 -3.86 2.91 -3.03
C ASN A 228 -3.90 3.59 -1.67
N ASP A 229 -2.74 3.92 -1.13
CA ASP A 229 -2.63 4.68 0.10
C ASP A 229 -1.80 5.95 -0.05
N ILE A 230 -2.17 6.96 0.78
CA ILE A 230 -1.59 8.29 0.91
C ILE A 230 -1.86 9.18 -0.30
N ASN A 231 -1.43 8.80 -1.48
CA ASN A 231 -1.53 9.58 -2.71
C ASN A 231 -0.83 8.79 -3.85
N TRP A 232 -0.81 9.34 -5.06
CA TRP A 232 0.04 8.85 -6.15
C TRP A 232 1.12 9.89 -6.45
N PRO A 233 2.32 9.50 -6.94
CA PRO A 233 3.35 10.45 -7.36
C PRO A 233 2.82 11.46 -8.37
N ASP A 234 3.07 12.74 -8.14
CA ASP A 234 2.47 13.81 -8.96
C ASP A 234 2.85 13.71 -10.45
N ALA A 235 4.09 13.32 -10.74
CA ALA A 235 4.56 13.12 -12.11
C ALA A 235 3.87 11.94 -12.85
N GLY A 236 3.18 11.07 -12.13
CA GLY A 236 2.44 9.94 -12.70
C GLY A 236 0.92 10.11 -12.71
N LYS A 237 0.39 11.31 -12.41
CA LYS A 237 -1.06 11.59 -12.41
C LYS A 237 -1.57 11.99 -13.79
N ASP A 238 -1.23 11.22 -14.79
CA ASP A 238 -1.55 11.49 -16.20
C ASP A 238 -1.87 10.20 -16.95
N PHE A 239 -1.92 10.29 -18.26
CA PHE A 239 -2.11 9.18 -19.21
C PHE A 239 -0.86 8.94 -20.07
N GLY A 240 0.32 9.30 -19.59
CA GLY A 240 1.59 8.91 -20.19
C GLY A 240 1.82 7.39 -20.10
N PRO A 241 2.94 6.89 -20.66
CA PRO A 241 3.25 5.45 -20.65
C PRO A 241 3.26 4.82 -19.25
N ASP A 242 3.70 5.59 -18.23
CA ASP A 242 3.73 5.17 -16.82
C ASP A 242 2.72 5.96 -15.96
N GLY A 243 1.78 6.65 -16.61
CA GLY A 243 0.72 7.38 -15.93
C GLY A 243 -0.33 6.47 -15.35
N ILE A 244 -0.85 6.83 -14.17
CA ILE A 244 -1.86 6.03 -13.47
C ILE A 244 -3.18 5.93 -14.26
N GLY A 245 -3.52 6.94 -15.06
CA GLY A 245 -4.68 6.87 -15.96
C GLY A 245 -4.55 5.76 -16.98
N THR A 246 -3.36 5.58 -17.58
CA THR A 246 -3.07 4.47 -18.50
C THR A 246 -3.14 3.12 -17.77
N VAL A 247 -2.59 3.04 -16.55
CA VAL A 247 -2.68 1.82 -15.73
C VAL A 247 -4.14 1.47 -15.44
N PHE A 248 -5.01 2.44 -15.18
CA PHE A 248 -6.44 2.19 -14.99
C PHE A 248 -7.13 1.71 -16.26
N GLU A 249 -6.80 2.29 -17.43
CA GLU A 249 -7.31 1.78 -18.72
C GLU A 249 -6.93 0.31 -18.95
N GLU A 250 -5.66 -0.04 -18.71
CA GLU A 250 -5.13 -1.41 -18.79
C GLU A 250 -5.81 -2.34 -17.77
N TYR A 251 -5.98 -1.89 -16.53
CA TYR A 251 -6.63 -2.66 -15.47
C TYR A 251 -8.08 -3.00 -15.80
N TYR A 252 -8.87 -2.01 -16.22
CA TYR A 252 -10.27 -2.23 -16.57
C TYR A 252 -10.46 -3.04 -17.85
N ALA A 253 -9.55 -2.93 -18.80
CA ALA A 253 -9.56 -3.79 -19.98
C ALA A 253 -9.30 -5.26 -19.62
N ALA A 254 -8.36 -5.52 -18.69
CA ALA A 254 -8.03 -6.87 -18.21
C ALA A 254 -9.06 -7.41 -17.20
N HIS A 255 -9.68 -6.53 -16.42
CA HIS A 255 -10.57 -6.87 -15.32
C HIS A 255 -11.77 -5.90 -15.23
N PRO A 256 -12.81 -6.11 -16.06
CA PRO A 256 -13.95 -5.18 -16.15
C PRO A 256 -14.74 -4.96 -14.86
N GLU A 257 -14.67 -5.87 -13.89
CA GLU A 257 -15.30 -5.74 -12.58
C GLU A 257 -14.34 -5.29 -11.47
N GLY A 258 -13.10 -4.94 -11.83
CA GLY A 258 -12.10 -4.44 -10.88
C GLY A 258 -12.46 -3.05 -10.34
N LEU A 259 -11.93 -2.62 -9.21
CA LEU A 259 -12.24 -1.36 -8.54
C LEU A 259 -10.98 -0.64 -8.09
N VAL A 260 -11.04 0.69 -8.09
CA VAL A 260 -10.02 1.54 -7.47
C VAL A 260 -10.66 2.47 -6.42
N ASN A 261 -9.96 2.71 -5.30
CA ASN A 261 -10.42 3.64 -4.26
C ASN A 261 -10.13 5.11 -4.61
N ASP A 262 -10.42 6.03 -3.69
CA ASP A 262 -10.26 7.49 -3.84
C ASP A 262 -8.87 8.03 -3.48
N ARG A 263 -7.98 7.22 -2.87
CA ARG A 263 -6.71 7.70 -2.33
C ARG A 263 -5.59 7.90 -3.36
N TRP A 264 -5.89 7.81 -4.66
CA TRP A 264 -4.95 8.14 -5.75
C TRP A 264 -4.79 9.64 -5.95
N GLN A 265 -5.75 10.43 -5.45
CA GLN A 265 -5.80 11.88 -5.63
C GLN A 265 -5.77 12.28 -7.12
N VAL A 266 -6.58 11.60 -7.91
CA VAL A 266 -6.86 11.87 -9.33
C VAL A 266 -8.37 11.95 -9.55
N PRO A 267 -8.87 12.51 -10.69
CA PRO A 267 -10.30 12.70 -10.93
C PRO A 267 -11.13 11.44 -11.13
N HIS A 268 -10.59 10.26 -10.82
CA HIS A 268 -11.30 8.99 -10.97
C HIS A 268 -11.18 8.12 -9.71
N GLN A 269 -12.32 7.56 -9.33
CA GLN A 269 -12.47 6.56 -8.28
C GLN A 269 -13.77 5.78 -8.49
N ASP A 270 -13.80 4.51 -8.08
CA ASP A 270 -15.02 3.69 -8.11
C ASP A 270 -15.78 3.75 -6.77
N TYR A 271 -15.06 4.03 -5.67
CA TYR A 271 -15.65 4.18 -4.33
C TYR A 271 -14.76 5.05 -3.43
N ALA A 272 -15.38 5.67 -2.43
CA ALA A 272 -14.69 6.44 -1.40
C ALA A 272 -14.35 5.57 -0.18
N THR A 273 -13.23 5.91 0.45
CA THR A 273 -12.81 5.36 1.74
C THR A 273 -13.07 6.37 2.85
N SER A 274 -13.43 5.91 4.05
CA SER A 274 -13.62 6.76 5.25
C SER A 274 -12.33 6.88 6.04
#